data_9da6a29154ad63f24a9593341e15e50a
#
_entry.id   9da6a29154ad63f24a9593341e15e50a
#
_cell.length_a   1.000
_cell.length_b   1.000
_cell.length_c   1.000
_cell.angle_alpha   90.00
_cell.angle_beta   90.00
_cell.angle_gamma   90.00
#
_symmetry.space_group_name_H-M   'P 1'
#
loop_
_entity.id
_entity.type
_entity.pdbx_description
1 polymer ?
#
loop_
_entity_poly.entity_id
_entity_poly.type
_entity_poly.pdbx_seq_one_letter_code
_entity_poly.pdbx_strand_id
1 'polypeptide(L)'
;MSPRALVIKVTVGQEDAERCSQGFTVAATAAAAGAEVTLWLTGDATWFGTPGKAEGFRLEHAAALSELRDQVLELGKIKVCTQCAKRRGITQEDLLPGIEISGASSFVAEILTDNTQSLVY
;
A
#
# COMPACT_ATOMS: atom_id res chain seq x y z
N MET A 1 -11.92 -18.63 14.59
CA MET A 1 -11.24 -17.36 14.93
C MET A 1 -11.22 -16.44 13.71
N SER A 2 -11.51 -15.17 13.94
CA SER A 2 -11.40 -14.19 12.87
C SER A 2 -9.92 -14.02 12.46
N PRO A 3 -9.62 -13.84 11.17
CA PRO A 3 -8.26 -13.51 10.76
C PRO A 3 -7.84 -12.19 11.38
N ARG A 4 -6.55 -12.06 11.64
CA ARG A 4 -6.01 -10.80 12.14
C ARG A 4 -5.92 -9.80 11.00
N ALA A 5 -6.17 -8.55 11.31
CA ALA A 5 -6.01 -7.46 10.36
C ALA A 5 -4.62 -6.84 10.52
N LEU A 6 -4.01 -6.51 9.41
CA LEU A 6 -2.71 -5.84 9.37
C LEU A 6 -2.82 -4.64 8.43
N VAL A 7 -2.56 -3.46 8.99
CA VAL A 7 -2.58 -2.22 8.23
C VAL A 7 -1.13 -1.75 8.07
N ILE A 8 -0.69 -1.60 6.84
CA ILE A 8 0.69 -1.20 6.53
C ILE A 8 0.64 0.11 5.77
N LYS A 9 1.40 1.11 6.24
CA LYS A 9 1.56 2.37 5.54
C LYS A 9 2.98 2.44 5.00
N VAL A 10 3.12 2.67 3.69
CA VAL A 10 4.40 2.93 3.04
C VAL A 10 4.44 4.41 2.68
N THR A 11 5.46 5.10 3.17
CA THR A 11 5.58 6.56 3.06
C THR A 11 6.63 7.02 2.06
N VAL A 12 7.35 6.08 1.44
CA VAL A 12 8.46 6.36 0.53
C VAL A 12 8.30 5.56 -0.75
N GLY A 13 8.89 6.07 -1.83
CA GLY A 13 8.91 5.39 -3.12
C GLY A 13 10.33 5.05 -3.55
N GLN A 14 10.65 5.32 -4.81
CA GLN A 14 11.99 5.02 -5.36
C GLN A 14 13.11 5.76 -4.62
N GLU A 15 12.82 6.89 -3.99
CA GLU A 15 13.83 7.66 -3.26
C GLU A 15 14.36 6.93 -2.02
N ASP A 16 13.63 5.93 -1.52
CA ASP A 16 14.09 5.04 -0.46
C ASP A 16 13.62 3.63 -0.80
N ALA A 17 14.22 3.08 -1.83
CA ALA A 17 13.73 1.89 -2.49
C ALA A 17 13.67 0.67 -1.56
N GLU A 18 14.68 0.49 -0.71
CA GLU A 18 14.69 -0.65 0.20
C GLU A 18 13.52 -0.60 1.19
N ARG A 19 13.28 0.55 1.79
CA ARG A 19 12.18 0.72 2.75
C ARG A 19 10.83 0.50 2.06
N CYS A 20 10.67 1.08 0.88
CA CYS A 20 9.46 0.90 0.10
C CYS A 20 9.20 -0.57 -0.19
N SER A 21 10.22 -1.27 -0.68
CA SER A 21 10.12 -2.68 -1.02
C SER A 21 9.81 -3.55 0.21
N GLN A 22 10.39 -3.22 1.36
CA GLN A 22 10.11 -3.95 2.60
C GLN A 22 8.63 -3.88 2.97
N GLY A 23 8.04 -2.69 2.88
CA GLY A 23 6.63 -2.52 3.20
C GLY A 23 5.72 -3.32 2.27
N PHE A 24 5.99 -3.27 0.97
CA PHE A 24 5.23 -4.06 -0.01
C PHE A 24 5.41 -5.56 0.20
N THR A 25 6.64 -5.98 0.50
CA THR A 25 6.95 -7.39 0.74
C THR A 25 6.20 -7.93 1.96
N VAL A 26 6.21 -7.17 3.06
CA VAL A 26 5.50 -7.57 4.28
C VAL A 26 4.00 -7.63 4.02
N ALA A 27 3.45 -6.64 3.31
CA ALA A 27 2.03 -6.62 2.98
C ALA A 27 1.62 -7.84 2.15
N ALA A 28 2.37 -8.13 1.09
CA ALA A 28 2.07 -9.27 0.22
C ALA A 28 2.22 -10.60 0.95
N THR A 29 3.26 -10.73 1.77
CA THR A 29 3.51 -11.96 2.53
C THR A 29 2.40 -12.20 3.56
N ALA A 30 1.98 -11.15 4.27
CA ALA A 30 0.90 -11.26 5.24
C ALA A 30 -0.43 -11.63 4.57
N ALA A 31 -0.71 -11.02 3.41
CA ALA A 31 -1.92 -11.35 2.66
C ALA A 31 -1.92 -12.81 2.23
N ALA A 32 -0.80 -13.30 1.73
CA ALA A 32 -0.66 -14.70 1.34
C ALA A 32 -0.82 -15.66 2.54
N ALA A 33 -0.45 -15.21 3.74
CA ALA A 33 -0.59 -15.98 4.97
C ALA A 33 -2.00 -15.96 5.54
N GLY A 34 -2.93 -15.23 4.95
CA GLY A 34 -4.34 -15.21 5.35
C GLY A 34 -4.74 -14.04 6.23
N ALA A 35 -3.85 -13.07 6.49
CA ALA A 35 -4.24 -11.87 7.21
C ALA A 35 -5.12 -10.97 6.34
N GLU A 36 -5.99 -10.19 6.97
CA GLU A 36 -6.73 -9.15 6.27
C GLU A 36 -5.82 -7.92 6.17
N VAL A 37 -5.28 -7.69 4.98
CA VAL A 37 -4.27 -6.64 4.77
C VAL A 37 -4.88 -5.42 4.09
N THR A 38 -4.57 -4.24 4.62
CA THR A 38 -4.78 -2.97 3.93
C THR A 38 -3.43 -2.28 3.81
N LEU A 39 -3.03 -1.98 2.59
CA LEU A 39 -1.79 -1.26 2.30
C LEU A 39 -2.14 0.19 1.96
N TRP A 40 -1.61 1.11 2.76
CA TRP A 40 -1.78 2.54 2.55
C TRP A 40 -0.54 3.11 1.87
N LEU A 41 -0.74 3.83 0.78
CA LEU A 41 0.33 4.46 0.01
C LEU A 41 0.28 5.96 0.27
N THR A 42 1.37 6.49 0.82
CA THR A 42 1.54 7.92 1.09
C THR A 42 2.89 8.38 0.56
N GLY A 43 3.15 9.69 0.60
CA GLY A 43 4.38 10.22 0.02
C GLY A 43 4.53 9.75 -1.43
N ASP A 44 5.75 9.45 -1.84
CA ASP A 44 5.99 9.02 -3.21
C ASP A 44 5.52 7.58 -3.50
N ALA A 45 5.18 6.81 -2.48
CA ALA A 45 4.53 5.52 -2.71
C ALA A 45 3.14 5.68 -3.35
N THR A 46 2.54 6.85 -3.24
CA THR A 46 1.25 7.17 -3.86
C THR A 46 1.25 6.86 -5.36
N TRP A 47 2.35 7.10 -6.04
CA TRP A 47 2.49 6.84 -7.48
C TRP A 47 2.24 5.37 -7.83
N PHE A 48 2.51 4.45 -6.91
CA PHE A 48 2.38 3.03 -7.20
C PHE A 48 0.93 2.54 -7.22
N GLY A 49 0.00 3.42 -6.86
CA GLY A 49 -1.42 3.18 -7.10
C GLY A 49 -1.87 3.49 -8.53
N THR A 50 -1.00 4.13 -9.33
CA THR A 50 -1.29 4.47 -10.72
C THR A 50 -0.64 3.46 -11.67
N PRO A 51 -1.15 3.34 -12.92
CA PRO A 51 -0.55 2.41 -13.89
C PRO A 51 0.90 2.80 -14.24
N GLY A 52 1.75 1.80 -14.40
CA GLY A 52 3.08 1.95 -14.97
C GLY A 52 4.20 2.34 -14.01
N LYS A 53 3.88 2.89 -12.84
CA LYS A 53 4.91 3.38 -11.93
C LYS A 53 5.59 2.26 -11.15
N ALA A 54 4.83 1.31 -10.63
CA ALA A 54 5.40 0.16 -9.93
C ALA A 54 6.20 -0.72 -10.88
N GLU A 55 5.79 -0.79 -12.13
CA GLU A 55 6.50 -1.53 -13.17
C GLU A 55 7.89 -0.96 -13.43
N GLY A 56 8.06 0.34 -13.24
CA GLY A 56 9.34 1.02 -13.40
C GLY A 56 10.23 1.05 -12.17
N PHE A 57 9.74 0.55 -11.04
CA PHE A 57 10.51 0.53 -9.78
C PHE A 57 11.72 -0.40 -9.90
N ARG A 58 12.86 0.03 -9.34
CA ARG A 58 14.12 -0.70 -9.45
C ARG A 58 14.76 -0.88 -8.08
N LEU A 59 15.01 -2.15 -7.74
CA LEU A 59 15.79 -2.51 -6.56
C LEU A 59 16.36 -3.91 -6.81
N GLU A 60 17.70 -4.05 -6.68
CA GLU A 60 18.35 -5.34 -6.85
C GLU A 60 17.94 -6.33 -5.76
N HIS A 61 17.82 -7.60 -6.14
CA HIS A 61 17.51 -8.71 -5.23
C HIS A 61 16.15 -8.56 -4.53
N ALA A 62 15.21 -7.89 -5.20
CA ALA A 62 13.85 -7.73 -4.70
C ALA A 62 12.86 -8.30 -5.71
N ALA A 63 11.72 -8.76 -5.21
CA ALA A 63 10.61 -9.11 -6.08
C ALA A 63 10.10 -7.85 -6.80
N ALA A 64 9.53 -8.01 -7.97
CA ALA A 64 8.98 -6.89 -8.73
C ALA A 64 7.88 -6.20 -7.91
N LEU A 65 7.99 -4.88 -7.74
CA LEU A 65 7.05 -4.12 -6.93
C LEU A 65 5.62 -4.25 -7.47
N SER A 66 5.47 -4.28 -8.80
CA SER A 66 4.17 -4.45 -9.44
C SER A 66 3.52 -5.78 -9.09
N GLU A 67 4.31 -6.84 -8.98
CA GLU A 67 3.77 -8.15 -8.59
C GLU A 67 3.31 -8.15 -7.14
N LEU A 68 4.10 -7.52 -6.24
CA LEU A 68 3.72 -7.38 -4.84
C LEU A 68 2.44 -6.55 -4.69
N ARG A 69 2.36 -5.42 -5.41
CA ARG A 69 1.17 -4.58 -5.45
C ARG A 69 -0.06 -5.37 -5.88
N ASP A 70 0.07 -6.10 -6.99
CA ASP A 70 -1.05 -6.83 -7.55
C ASP A 70 -1.52 -7.95 -6.62
N GLN A 71 -0.59 -8.61 -5.93
CA GLN A 71 -0.92 -9.64 -4.96
C GLN A 71 -1.70 -9.06 -3.77
N VAL A 72 -1.27 -7.91 -3.27
CA VAL A 72 -2.00 -7.23 -2.19
C VAL A 72 -3.39 -6.80 -2.66
N LEU A 73 -3.48 -6.27 -3.88
CA LEU A 73 -4.76 -5.81 -4.43
C LEU A 73 -5.73 -6.98 -4.64
N GLU A 74 -5.24 -8.13 -5.03
CA GLU A 74 -6.07 -9.32 -5.21
C GLU A 74 -6.57 -9.88 -3.88
N LEU A 75 -5.71 -9.95 -2.87
CA LEU A 75 -6.02 -10.62 -1.60
C LEU A 75 -6.49 -9.68 -0.50
N GLY A 76 -6.25 -8.38 -0.64
CA GLY A 76 -6.57 -7.39 0.38
C GLY A 76 -7.03 -6.08 -0.24
N LYS A 77 -6.60 -4.97 0.35
CA LYS A 77 -6.99 -3.63 -0.10
C LYS A 77 -5.79 -2.73 -0.20
N ILE A 78 -5.84 -1.79 -1.14
CA ILE A 78 -4.86 -0.71 -1.26
C ILE A 78 -5.61 0.62 -1.23
N LYS A 79 -5.12 1.56 -0.43
CA LYS A 79 -5.66 2.90 -0.33
C LYS A 79 -4.56 3.92 -0.52
N VAL A 80 -4.93 5.07 -1.05
CA VAL A 80 -4.01 6.17 -1.34
C VAL A 80 -4.44 7.39 -0.53
N CYS A 81 -3.48 8.04 0.12
CA CYS A 81 -3.74 9.21 0.95
C CYS A 81 -4.27 10.38 0.13
N THR A 82 -5.38 10.97 0.59
CA THR A 82 -6.04 12.10 -0.09
C THR A 82 -5.08 13.26 -0.36
N GLN A 83 -4.35 13.70 0.65
CA GLN A 83 -3.46 14.86 0.51
C GLN A 83 -2.26 14.55 -0.37
N CYS A 84 -1.71 13.34 -0.25
CA CYS A 84 -0.58 12.92 -1.07
C CYS A 84 -0.97 12.82 -2.54
N ALA A 85 -2.18 12.35 -2.83
CA ALA A 85 -2.72 12.31 -4.19
C ALA A 85 -2.88 13.72 -4.74
N LYS A 86 -3.47 14.64 -3.96
CA LYS A 86 -3.67 16.02 -4.39
C LYS A 86 -2.36 16.73 -4.71
N ARG A 87 -1.32 16.55 -3.87
CA ARG A 87 -0.02 17.16 -4.12
C ARG A 87 0.59 16.71 -5.46
N ARG A 88 0.21 15.54 -5.92
CA ARG A 88 0.77 14.92 -7.14
C ARG A 88 -0.18 15.00 -8.33
N GLY A 89 -1.33 15.66 -8.16
CA GLY A 89 -2.32 15.78 -9.22
C GLY A 89 -2.99 14.46 -9.59
N ILE A 90 -3.02 13.50 -8.66
CA ILE A 90 -3.62 12.18 -8.88
C ILE A 90 -5.08 12.24 -8.46
N THR A 91 -5.97 11.84 -9.36
CA THR A 91 -7.40 11.73 -9.09
C THR A 91 -7.79 10.26 -8.94
N GLN A 92 -9.02 10.02 -8.51
CA GLN A 92 -9.52 8.64 -8.38
C GLN A 92 -9.45 7.88 -9.72
N GLU A 93 -9.70 8.56 -10.82
CA GLU A 93 -9.68 7.97 -12.16
C GLU A 93 -8.28 7.56 -12.61
N ASP A 94 -7.25 8.16 -12.01
CA ASP A 94 -5.86 7.83 -12.34
C ASP A 94 -5.39 6.54 -11.67
N LEU A 95 -6.12 6.06 -10.67
CA LEU A 95 -5.73 4.88 -9.91
C LEU A 95 -6.15 3.58 -10.60
N LEU A 96 -5.41 2.52 -10.32
CA LEU A 96 -5.80 1.19 -10.78
C LEU A 96 -7.16 0.82 -10.19
N PRO A 97 -7.97 0.02 -10.91
CA PRO A 97 -9.26 -0.42 -10.38
C PRO A 97 -9.12 -1.11 -9.02
N GLY A 98 -9.98 -0.75 -8.08
CA GLY A 98 -9.98 -1.31 -6.74
C GLY A 98 -9.15 -0.52 -5.73
N ILE A 99 -8.34 0.43 -6.17
CA ILE A 99 -7.58 1.31 -5.27
C ILE A 99 -8.40 2.57 -5.05
N GLU A 100 -8.60 2.95 -3.78
CA GLU A 100 -9.41 4.12 -3.46
C GLU A 100 -8.62 5.18 -2.70
N ILE A 101 -9.02 6.43 -2.88
CA ILE A 101 -8.46 7.55 -2.13
C ILE A 101 -9.19 7.65 -0.79
N SER A 102 -8.43 7.73 0.30
CA SER A 102 -8.97 7.84 1.65
C SER A 102 -8.08 8.75 2.50
N GLY A 103 -8.68 9.38 3.49
CA GLY A 103 -7.98 10.34 4.35
C GLY A 103 -7.48 9.76 5.65
N ALA A 104 -6.79 10.60 6.41
CA ALA A 104 -6.18 10.20 7.69
C ALA A 104 -7.21 9.71 8.71
N SER A 105 -8.42 10.25 8.71
CA SER A 105 -9.46 9.80 9.64
C SER A 105 -9.83 8.34 9.39
N SER A 106 -9.89 7.93 8.14
CA SER A 106 -10.13 6.52 7.78
C SER A 106 -8.98 5.63 8.22
N PHE A 107 -7.74 6.09 8.05
CA PHE A 107 -6.57 5.34 8.50
C PHE A 107 -6.60 5.14 10.02
N VAL A 108 -6.85 6.19 10.77
CA VAL A 108 -6.91 6.12 12.24
C VAL A 108 -8.03 5.19 12.70
N ALA A 109 -9.22 5.32 12.12
CA ALA A 109 -10.34 4.43 12.46
C ALA A 109 -9.97 2.97 12.22
N GLU A 110 -9.27 2.69 11.13
CA GLU A 110 -8.88 1.33 10.78
C GLU A 110 -7.87 0.76 11.77
N ILE A 111 -6.81 1.52 12.11
CA ILE A 111 -5.77 1.01 13.01
C ILE A 111 -6.24 0.91 14.46
N LEU A 112 -7.32 1.58 14.83
CA LEU A 112 -7.90 1.49 16.17
C LEU A 112 -8.96 0.40 16.28
N THR A 113 -9.23 -0.34 15.22
CA THR A 113 -10.14 -1.46 15.23
C THR A 113 -9.54 -2.63 16.01
N ASP A 114 -10.37 -3.37 16.74
CA ASP A 114 -9.92 -4.53 17.52
C ASP A 114 -9.25 -5.57 16.61
N ASN A 115 -8.30 -6.29 17.16
CA ASN A 115 -7.57 -7.36 16.47
C ASN A 115 -6.80 -6.88 15.24
N THR A 116 -6.33 -5.63 15.29
CA THR A 116 -5.60 -4.99 14.20
C THR A 116 -4.21 -4.58 14.66
N GLN A 117 -3.20 -4.91 13.86
CA GLN A 117 -1.84 -4.40 14.04
C GLN A 117 -1.52 -3.43 12.91
N SER A 118 -0.62 -2.50 13.16
CA SER A 118 -0.20 -1.55 12.13
C SER A 118 1.31 -1.41 12.10
N LEU A 119 1.84 -1.25 10.88
CA LEU A 119 3.26 -1.03 10.62
C LEU A 119 3.39 0.15 9.67
N VAL A 120 4.42 0.96 9.90
CA VAL A 120 4.72 2.12 9.03
C VAL A 120 6.16 2.01 8.54
N TYR A 121 6.31 2.11 7.24
CA TYR A 121 7.62 2.10 6.57
C TYR A 121 7.92 3.44 5.93
#